data_709443f62312eaba62fbc5b651c49820
#
_entry.id   709443f62312eaba62fbc5b651c49820
#
_cell.length_a   1.000
_cell.length_b   1.000
_cell.length_c   1.000
_cell.angle_alpha   90.00
_cell.angle_beta   90.00
_cell.angle_gamma   90.00
#
_symmetry.space_group_name_H-M   'P 1'
#
loop_
_entity.id
_entity.type
_entity.pdbx_description
1 polymer ?
#
loop_
_entity_poly.entity_id
_entity_poly.type
_entity_poly.pdbx_seq_one_letter_code
_entity_poly.pdbx_strand_id
1 'polypeptide(L)'
;KRVITVKSISEVKNNAEFNLIIFAIKPQILEEVLKEFKDYKFNKKCIFVSIVAGKTINFFHKYLPTINHFIRVMPNMPALINHGMSCLFTKENLPIKIKNNINALFSILGKTLWLKNEKDIDKVTAISGSGPGYIFLIIDAFEKAALQLGLGEKATKKLVYQTLLVFTIFYYKLH
;
A
#
# COMPACT_ATOMS: atom_id res chain seq x y z
N LYS A 1 -5.20 15.19 18.81
CA LYS A 1 -6.10 14.02 19.03
C LYS A 1 -5.29 12.88 19.63
N ARG A 2 -5.87 12.19 20.63
CA ARG A 2 -5.17 11.08 21.31
C ARG A 2 -5.38 9.81 20.51
N VAL A 3 -4.30 9.07 20.24
CA VAL A 3 -4.36 7.69 19.69
C VAL A 3 -4.67 6.73 20.84
N ILE A 4 -5.62 5.84 20.62
CA ILE A 4 -5.97 4.77 21.56
C ILE A 4 -5.47 3.46 20.95
N THR A 5 -4.71 2.70 21.72
CA THR A 5 -4.23 1.37 21.33
C THR A 5 -5.00 0.31 22.11
N VAL A 6 -5.49 -0.71 21.40
CA VAL A 6 -6.18 -1.87 21.96
C VAL A 6 -5.56 -3.16 21.41
N LYS A 7 -5.72 -4.27 22.12
CA LYS A 7 -5.18 -5.57 21.71
C LYS A 7 -6.11 -6.33 20.76
N SER A 8 -7.43 -6.12 20.90
CA SER A 8 -8.47 -6.81 20.12
C SER A 8 -9.61 -5.85 19.80
N ILE A 9 -10.38 -6.14 18.75
CA ILE A 9 -11.61 -5.41 18.44
C ILE A 9 -12.64 -5.50 19.57
N SER A 10 -12.62 -6.55 20.36
CA SER A 10 -13.53 -6.74 21.50
C SER A 10 -13.38 -5.67 22.59
N GLU A 11 -12.21 -5.05 22.69
CA GLU A 11 -11.95 -3.93 23.60
C GLU A 11 -12.52 -2.59 23.09
N VAL A 12 -12.90 -2.55 21.82
CA VAL A 12 -13.54 -1.38 21.22
C VAL A 12 -15.04 -1.45 21.50
N LYS A 13 -15.60 -0.36 22.01
CA LYS A 13 -17.05 -0.30 22.27
C LYS A 13 -17.84 -0.60 21.00
N ASN A 14 -18.78 -1.53 21.08
CA ASN A 14 -19.56 -2.05 19.94
C ASN A 14 -20.44 -0.99 19.23
N ASN A 15 -20.59 0.20 19.84
CA ASN A 15 -21.29 1.37 19.29
C ASN A 15 -20.34 2.46 18.80
N ALA A 16 -19.03 2.16 18.68
CA ALA A 16 -18.08 3.13 18.15
C ALA A 16 -18.37 3.39 16.67
N GLU A 17 -18.60 4.67 16.34
CA GLU A 17 -18.81 5.09 14.95
C GLU A 17 -17.46 5.26 14.25
N PHE A 18 -17.08 4.25 13.47
CA PHE A 18 -15.92 4.37 12.58
C PHE A 18 -16.34 4.97 11.24
N ASN A 19 -15.59 5.94 10.77
CA ASN A 19 -15.70 6.47 9.40
C ASN A 19 -14.81 5.70 8.42
N LEU A 20 -13.70 5.15 8.92
CA LEU A 20 -12.70 4.43 8.15
C LEU A 20 -12.08 3.32 8.99
N ILE A 21 -11.96 2.14 8.40
CA ILE A 21 -11.22 1.00 8.95
C ILE A 21 -10.16 0.57 7.93
N ILE A 22 -8.91 0.43 8.37
CA ILE A 22 -7.80 0.03 7.51
C ILE A 22 -7.23 -1.30 8.00
N PHE A 23 -7.29 -2.33 7.14
CA PHE A 23 -6.60 -3.60 7.36
C PHE A 23 -5.16 -3.47 6.90
N ALA A 24 -4.25 -3.28 7.87
CA ALA A 24 -2.81 -3.12 7.67
C ALA A 24 -2.05 -4.24 8.41
N ILE A 25 -2.41 -5.49 8.12
CA ILE A 25 -1.90 -6.68 8.77
C ILE A 25 -1.33 -7.67 7.75
N LYS A 26 -0.56 -8.66 8.21
CA LYS A 26 -0.03 -9.70 7.34
C LYS A 26 -1.15 -10.59 6.79
N PRO A 27 -1.05 -11.06 5.52
CA PRO A 27 -2.08 -11.91 4.90
C PRO A 27 -2.38 -13.21 5.67
N GLN A 28 -1.40 -13.72 6.42
CA GLN A 28 -1.48 -14.99 7.15
C GLN A 28 -2.46 -14.93 8.32
N ILE A 29 -2.56 -13.78 8.99
CA ILE A 29 -3.43 -13.59 10.17
C ILE A 29 -4.77 -12.92 9.82
N LEU A 30 -4.96 -12.52 8.55
CA LEU A 30 -6.14 -11.75 8.14
C LEU A 30 -7.45 -12.49 8.41
N GLU A 31 -7.50 -13.80 8.15
CA GLU A 31 -8.72 -14.59 8.32
C GLU A 31 -9.14 -14.68 9.77
N GLU A 32 -8.17 -14.85 10.68
CA GLU A 32 -8.40 -14.85 12.12
C GLU A 32 -8.98 -13.52 12.59
N VAL A 33 -8.33 -12.42 12.18
CA VAL A 33 -8.80 -11.07 12.50
C VAL A 33 -10.20 -10.81 11.96
N LEU A 34 -10.50 -11.20 10.71
CA LEU A 34 -11.83 -10.99 10.13
C LEU A 34 -12.94 -11.76 10.87
N LYS A 35 -12.63 -12.92 11.47
CA LYS A 35 -13.58 -13.65 12.32
C LYS A 35 -13.96 -12.88 13.57
N GLU A 36 -13.03 -12.11 14.17
CA GLU A 36 -13.33 -11.25 15.31
C GLU A 36 -14.30 -10.11 14.95
N PHE A 37 -14.30 -9.67 13.68
CA PHE A 37 -15.18 -8.61 13.19
C PHE A 37 -16.60 -9.09 12.86
N LYS A 38 -16.87 -10.40 12.81
CA LYS A 38 -18.13 -10.98 12.32
C LYS A 38 -19.36 -10.45 13.04
N ASP A 39 -19.28 -10.29 14.36
CA ASP A 39 -20.40 -9.87 15.20
C ASP A 39 -20.42 -8.36 15.47
N TYR A 40 -19.45 -7.64 14.91
CA TYR A 40 -19.35 -6.20 15.09
C TYR A 40 -20.27 -5.46 14.11
N LYS A 41 -21.12 -4.57 14.64
CA LYS A 41 -22.05 -3.77 13.83
C LYS A 41 -21.37 -2.48 13.36
N PHE A 42 -21.08 -2.42 12.09
CA PHE A 42 -20.49 -1.23 11.46
C PHE A 42 -21.57 -0.27 10.93
N ASN A 43 -21.28 1.02 10.98
CA ASN A 43 -22.07 2.01 10.27
C ASN A 43 -22.02 1.72 8.74
N LYS A 44 -23.18 1.75 8.07
CA LYS A 44 -23.28 1.54 6.61
C LYS A 44 -22.44 2.54 5.80
N LYS A 45 -22.08 3.69 6.36
CA LYS A 45 -21.20 4.71 5.74
C LYS A 45 -19.72 4.47 6.00
N CYS A 46 -19.35 3.50 6.84
CA CYS A 46 -17.96 3.17 7.13
C CYS A 46 -17.26 2.69 5.84
N ILE A 47 -16.08 3.23 5.60
CA ILE A 47 -15.24 2.85 4.48
C ILE A 47 -14.22 1.84 4.97
N PHE A 48 -14.11 0.72 4.30
CA PHE A 48 -13.10 -0.29 4.57
C PHE A 48 -11.98 -0.21 3.55
N VAL A 49 -10.77 -0.18 4.02
CA VAL A 49 -9.56 -0.16 3.18
C VAL A 49 -8.70 -1.35 3.55
N SER A 50 -8.17 -2.05 2.57
CA SER A 50 -7.17 -3.09 2.79
C SER A 50 -5.90 -2.80 2.01
N ILE A 51 -4.75 -2.85 2.71
CA ILE A 51 -3.43 -2.87 2.09
C ILE A 51 -2.82 -4.28 2.08
N VAL A 52 -3.63 -5.30 2.37
CA VAL A 52 -3.19 -6.70 2.46
C VAL A 52 -2.97 -7.27 1.05
N ALA A 53 -1.77 -7.75 0.79
CA ALA A 53 -1.42 -8.36 -0.50
C ALA A 53 -2.19 -9.67 -0.75
N GLY A 54 -2.52 -9.95 -2.02
CA GLY A 54 -3.08 -11.23 -2.46
C GLY A 54 -4.52 -11.52 -2.03
N LYS A 55 -5.24 -10.55 -1.43
CA LYS A 55 -6.63 -10.75 -0.99
C LYS A 55 -7.57 -9.84 -1.77
N THR A 56 -8.60 -10.45 -2.39
CA THR A 56 -9.59 -9.73 -3.21
C THR A 56 -10.70 -9.12 -2.35
N ILE A 57 -11.45 -8.16 -2.89
CA ILE A 57 -12.64 -7.60 -2.24
C ILE A 57 -13.65 -8.71 -1.92
N ASN A 58 -13.84 -9.68 -2.82
CA ASN A 58 -14.74 -10.82 -2.58
C ASN A 58 -14.30 -11.67 -1.39
N PHE A 59 -13.00 -11.78 -1.12
CA PHE A 59 -12.51 -12.47 0.08
C PHE A 59 -13.02 -11.79 1.36
N PHE A 60 -12.97 -10.45 1.43
CA PHE A 60 -13.47 -9.71 2.59
C PHE A 60 -14.99 -9.82 2.74
N HIS A 61 -15.74 -9.77 1.64
CA HIS A 61 -17.20 -9.93 1.69
C HIS A 61 -17.69 -11.28 2.22
N LYS A 62 -16.89 -12.36 2.14
CA LYS A 62 -17.23 -13.64 2.77
C LYS A 62 -17.32 -13.54 4.29
N TYR A 63 -16.49 -12.71 4.91
CA TYR A 63 -16.44 -12.52 6.36
C TYR A 63 -17.29 -11.33 6.82
N LEU A 64 -17.40 -10.32 6.01
CA LEU A 64 -18.05 -9.05 6.31
C LEU A 64 -19.07 -8.69 5.20
N PRO A 65 -20.17 -9.46 5.08
CA PRO A 65 -21.11 -9.31 3.95
C PRO A 65 -21.88 -7.98 3.96
N THR A 66 -21.92 -7.29 5.09
CA THR A 66 -22.67 -6.02 5.28
C THR A 66 -21.88 -4.78 4.91
N ILE A 67 -20.63 -4.92 4.49
CA ILE A 67 -19.79 -3.79 4.06
C ILE A 67 -20.28 -3.26 2.71
N ASN A 68 -20.56 -1.96 2.66
CA ASN A 68 -21.00 -1.30 1.42
C ASN A 68 -19.87 -0.64 0.64
N HIS A 69 -18.80 -0.22 1.32
CA HIS A 69 -17.70 0.53 0.70
C HIS A 69 -16.37 -0.10 1.04
N PHE A 70 -15.76 -0.72 0.04
CA PHE A 70 -14.47 -1.37 0.20
C PHE A 70 -13.46 -0.87 -0.85
N ILE A 71 -12.29 -0.49 -0.38
CA ILE A 71 -11.19 -0.03 -1.24
C ILE A 71 -9.98 -0.94 -1.00
N ARG A 72 -9.50 -1.51 -2.06
CA ARG A 72 -8.25 -2.25 -2.06
C ARG A 72 -7.12 -1.30 -2.46
N VAL A 73 -6.04 -1.29 -1.70
CA VAL A 73 -4.88 -0.45 -1.96
C VAL A 73 -3.63 -1.30 -1.95
N MET A 74 -2.78 -1.11 -2.94
CA MET A 74 -1.47 -1.74 -3.02
C MET A 74 -0.38 -0.65 -2.97
N PRO A 75 0.14 -0.34 -1.77
CA PRO A 75 1.30 0.53 -1.62
C PRO A 75 2.59 -0.23 -1.93
N ASN A 76 3.70 0.49 -2.02
CA ASN A 76 5.03 -0.11 -2.13
C ASN A 76 5.98 0.43 -1.05
N MET A 77 7.15 -0.19 -0.94
CA MET A 77 8.12 0.07 0.13
C MET A 77 8.59 1.53 0.25
N PRO A 78 8.80 2.33 -0.83
CA PRO A 78 9.16 3.74 -0.71
C PRO A 78 8.13 4.63 0.01
N ALA A 79 6.93 4.11 0.30
CA ALA A 79 5.95 4.77 1.18
C ALA A 79 6.52 5.07 2.58
N LEU A 80 7.49 4.29 3.06
CA LEU A 80 8.19 4.52 4.34
C LEU A 80 8.89 5.89 4.42
N ILE A 81 9.23 6.46 3.27
CA ILE A 81 9.86 7.77 3.14
C ILE A 81 8.98 8.75 2.36
N ASN A 82 7.68 8.51 2.29
CA ASN A 82 6.68 9.34 1.60
C ASN A 82 6.92 9.50 0.08
N HIS A 83 7.58 8.54 -0.56
CA HIS A 83 7.88 8.50 -1.99
C HIS A 83 7.34 7.23 -2.64
N GLY A 84 6.31 6.64 -2.02
CA GLY A 84 5.66 5.42 -2.50
C GLY A 84 4.76 5.65 -3.71
N MET A 85 4.32 4.54 -4.26
CA MET A 85 3.21 4.45 -5.22
C MET A 85 2.12 3.60 -4.59
N SER A 86 0.93 4.17 -4.43
CA SER A 86 -0.26 3.46 -3.93
C SER A 86 -1.27 3.32 -5.05
N CYS A 87 -1.55 2.08 -5.47
CA CYS A 87 -2.58 1.78 -6.46
C CYS A 87 -3.89 1.39 -5.76
N LEU A 88 -4.99 2.06 -6.13
CA LEU A 88 -6.29 1.94 -5.46
C LEU A 88 -7.32 1.34 -6.41
N PHE A 89 -8.18 0.50 -5.86
CA PHE A 89 -9.32 -0.06 -6.60
C PHE A 89 -10.54 -0.19 -5.68
N THR A 90 -11.72 0.04 -6.23
CA THR A 90 -13.02 -0.26 -5.62
C THR A 90 -13.99 -0.77 -6.69
N LYS A 91 -14.91 -1.64 -6.30
CA LYS A 91 -16.00 -2.10 -7.17
C LYS A 91 -17.16 -1.12 -7.19
N GLU A 92 -17.33 -0.37 -6.12
CA GLU A 92 -18.45 0.52 -5.92
C GLU A 92 -18.24 1.88 -6.61
N ASN A 93 -19.32 2.49 -7.04
CA ASN A 93 -19.30 3.87 -7.51
C ASN A 93 -19.28 4.82 -6.31
N LEU A 94 -18.09 5.00 -5.73
CA LEU A 94 -17.92 5.91 -4.58
C LEU A 94 -18.14 7.36 -4.97
N PRO A 95 -18.82 8.15 -4.11
CA PRO A 95 -18.88 9.60 -4.26
C PRO A 95 -17.49 10.23 -4.40
N ILE A 96 -17.38 11.24 -5.25
CA ILE A 96 -16.11 11.92 -5.54
C ILE A 96 -15.44 12.46 -4.28
N LYS A 97 -16.23 12.93 -3.31
CA LYS A 97 -15.73 13.41 -2.01
C LYS A 97 -15.00 12.30 -1.24
N ILE A 98 -15.53 11.07 -1.26
CA ILE A 98 -14.90 9.92 -0.61
C ILE A 98 -13.59 9.57 -1.34
N LYS A 99 -13.62 9.48 -2.68
CA LYS A 99 -12.41 9.22 -3.48
C LYS A 99 -11.32 10.27 -3.19
N ASN A 100 -11.68 11.54 -3.13
CA ASN A 100 -10.74 12.62 -2.85
C ASN A 100 -10.15 12.50 -1.43
N ASN A 101 -10.95 12.16 -0.42
CA ASN A 101 -10.46 11.97 0.94
C ASN A 101 -9.48 10.79 1.04
N ILE A 102 -9.82 9.66 0.40
CA ILE A 102 -8.93 8.49 0.37
C ILE A 102 -7.65 8.81 -0.43
N ASN A 103 -7.79 9.51 -1.54
CA ASN A 103 -6.65 9.96 -2.33
C ASN A 103 -5.71 10.86 -1.51
N ALA A 104 -6.26 11.85 -0.80
CA ALA A 104 -5.49 12.73 0.08
C ALA A 104 -4.78 11.96 1.20
N LEU A 105 -5.44 10.95 1.79
CA LEU A 105 -4.83 10.11 2.83
C LEU A 105 -3.60 9.35 2.29
N PHE A 106 -3.73 8.69 1.15
CA PHE A 106 -2.63 7.90 0.57
C PHE A 106 -1.56 8.76 -0.12
N SER A 107 -1.90 9.98 -0.54
CA SER A 107 -0.93 10.94 -1.12
C SER A 107 0.11 11.41 -0.09
N ILE A 108 -0.15 11.26 1.20
CA ILE A 108 0.87 11.49 2.25
C ILE A 108 2.04 10.50 2.11
N LEU A 109 1.77 9.30 1.60
CA LEU A 109 2.75 8.23 1.42
C LEU A 109 3.46 8.30 0.05
N GLY A 110 3.06 9.22 -0.82
CA GLY A 110 3.60 9.38 -2.17
C GLY A 110 2.52 9.59 -3.23
N LYS A 111 2.70 9.05 -4.42
CA LYS A 111 1.74 9.16 -5.52
C LYS A 111 0.66 8.10 -5.44
N THR A 112 -0.52 8.40 -6.00
CA THR A 112 -1.68 7.51 -6.05
C THR A 112 -2.13 7.27 -7.48
N LEU A 113 -2.71 6.08 -7.75
CA LEU A 113 -3.28 5.71 -9.03
C LEU A 113 -4.56 4.89 -8.81
N TRP A 114 -5.70 5.38 -9.30
CA TRP A 114 -6.94 4.60 -9.32
C TRP A 114 -6.99 3.67 -10.53
N LEU A 115 -7.22 2.40 -10.25
CA LEU A 115 -7.31 1.34 -11.25
C LEU A 115 -8.77 1.14 -11.68
N LYS A 116 -8.96 0.66 -12.91
CA LYS A 116 -10.29 0.37 -13.47
C LYS A 116 -10.79 -1.03 -13.11
N ASN A 117 -9.88 -1.99 -12.92
CA ASN A 117 -10.22 -3.39 -12.66
C ASN A 117 -9.43 -3.91 -11.45
N GLU A 118 -10.04 -4.80 -10.64
CA GLU A 118 -9.36 -5.43 -9.51
C GLU A 118 -8.13 -6.26 -9.93
N LYS A 119 -8.22 -6.95 -11.07
CA LYS A 119 -7.12 -7.74 -11.63
C LYS A 119 -5.87 -6.92 -11.95
N ASP A 120 -6.01 -5.61 -12.13
CA ASP A 120 -4.87 -4.73 -12.39
C ASP A 120 -4.01 -4.53 -11.12
N ILE A 121 -4.55 -4.82 -9.93
CA ILE A 121 -3.77 -4.83 -8.68
C ILE A 121 -2.58 -5.79 -8.78
N ASP A 122 -2.78 -6.98 -9.36
CA ASP A 122 -1.69 -7.97 -9.48
C ASP A 122 -0.63 -7.51 -10.48
N LYS A 123 -1.06 -6.85 -11.58
CA LYS A 123 -0.14 -6.25 -12.56
C LYS A 123 0.70 -5.14 -11.96
N VAL A 124 0.07 -4.20 -11.24
CA VAL A 124 0.82 -3.11 -10.59
C VAL A 124 1.68 -3.60 -9.44
N THR A 125 1.30 -4.71 -8.78
CA THR A 125 2.13 -5.36 -7.77
C THR A 125 3.44 -5.85 -8.39
N ALA A 126 3.39 -6.48 -9.56
CA ALA A 126 4.59 -6.94 -10.27
C ALA A 126 5.52 -5.77 -10.65
N ILE A 127 4.98 -4.60 -10.99
CA ILE A 127 5.77 -3.43 -11.42
C ILE A 127 6.18 -2.58 -10.23
N SER A 128 5.23 -2.02 -9.48
CA SER A 128 5.53 -1.05 -8.42
C SER A 128 5.69 -1.70 -7.04
N GLY A 129 4.96 -2.77 -6.75
CA GLY A 129 5.08 -3.51 -5.49
C GLY A 129 6.42 -4.23 -5.37
N SER A 130 6.79 -5.01 -6.38
CA SER A 130 8.05 -5.76 -6.46
C SER A 130 9.22 -4.91 -6.98
N GLY A 131 8.94 -3.82 -7.69
CA GLY A 131 9.92 -2.94 -8.32
C GLY A 131 11.09 -2.53 -7.43
N PRO A 132 10.88 -2.10 -6.17
CA PRO A 132 11.98 -1.79 -5.26
C PRO A 132 12.98 -2.95 -5.09
N GLY A 133 12.50 -4.20 -5.07
CA GLY A 133 13.37 -5.37 -4.99
C GLY A 133 14.26 -5.54 -6.25
N TYR A 134 13.71 -5.26 -7.42
CA TYR A 134 14.49 -5.29 -8.68
C TYR A 134 15.55 -4.20 -8.70
N ILE A 135 15.22 -3.01 -8.23
CA ILE A 135 16.17 -1.89 -8.15
C ILE A 135 17.29 -2.20 -7.15
N PHE A 136 16.97 -2.81 -6.00
CA PHE A 136 18.01 -3.23 -5.06
C PHE A 136 18.96 -4.26 -5.65
N LEU A 137 18.46 -5.21 -6.44
CA LEU A 137 19.31 -6.18 -7.14
C LEU A 137 20.25 -5.50 -8.14
N ILE A 138 19.75 -4.50 -8.88
CA ILE A 138 20.56 -3.70 -9.80
C ILE A 138 21.64 -2.92 -9.03
N ILE A 139 21.27 -2.26 -7.93
CA ILE A 139 22.22 -1.53 -7.06
C ILE A 139 23.31 -2.45 -6.58
N ASP A 140 22.97 -3.62 -6.05
CA ASP A 140 23.92 -4.62 -5.54
C ASP A 140 24.89 -5.07 -6.64
N ALA A 141 24.39 -5.33 -7.85
CA ALA A 141 25.21 -5.71 -9.00
C ALA A 141 26.22 -4.61 -9.40
N PHE A 142 25.76 -3.34 -9.42
CA PHE A 142 26.63 -2.20 -9.71
C PHE A 142 27.69 -2.00 -8.63
N GLU A 143 27.31 -2.12 -7.35
CA GLU A 143 28.27 -2.02 -6.24
C GLU A 143 29.35 -3.10 -6.32
N LYS A 144 28.97 -4.37 -6.58
CA LYS A 144 29.91 -5.47 -6.75
C LYS A 144 30.87 -5.23 -7.92
N ALA A 145 30.35 -4.79 -9.07
CA ALA A 145 31.19 -4.48 -10.22
C ALA A 145 32.20 -3.35 -9.94
N ALA A 146 31.76 -2.28 -9.26
CA ALA A 146 32.63 -1.16 -8.90
C ALA A 146 33.75 -1.58 -7.92
N LEU A 147 33.44 -2.44 -6.93
CA LEU A 147 34.42 -3.00 -6.02
C LEU A 147 35.45 -3.90 -6.74
N GLN A 148 35.00 -4.70 -7.71
CA GLN A 148 35.89 -5.53 -8.54
C GLN A 148 36.83 -4.71 -9.41
N LEU A 149 36.42 -3.48 -9.80
CA LEU A 149 37.27 -2.52 -10.48
C LEU A 149 38.28 -1.82 -9.55
N GLY A 150 38.29 -2.15 -8.27
CA GLY A 150 39.25 -1.58 -7.28
C GLY A 150 38.77 -0.29 -6.63
N LEU A 151 37.50 0.12 -6.81
CA LEU A 151 36.97 1.28 -6.12
C LEU A 151 36.72 0.97 -4.63
N GLY A 152 37.02 1.91 -3.75
CA GLY A 152 36.73 1.77 -2.32
C GLY A 152 35.22 1.91 -2.06
N GLU A 153 34.69 1.28 -1.00
CA GLU A 153 33.25 1.21 -0.67
C GLU A 153 32.52 2.57 -0.69
N LYS A 154 33.15 3.62 -0.10
CA LYS A 154 32.55 4.96 -0.04
C LYS A 154 32.41 5.59 -1.43
N ALA A 155 33.39 5.41 -2.30
CA ALA A 155 33.35 5.90 -3.69
C ALA A 155 32.31 5.12 -4.48
N THR A 156 32.28 3.80 -4.34
CA THR A 156 31.30 2.89 -4.96
C THR A 156 29.87 3.33 -4.68
N LYS A 157 29.50 3.47 -3.41
CA LYS A 157 28.13 3.89 -3.02
C LYS A 157 27.78 5.26 -3.61
N LYS A 158 28.69 6.23 -3.51
CA LYS A 158 28.44 7.58 -4.07
C LYS A 158 28.24 7.56 -5.58
N LEU A 159 29.04 6.82 -6.31
CA LEU A 159 28.94 6.71 -7.78
C LEU A 159 27.66 5.99 -8.20
N VAL A 160 27.40 4.81 -7.63
CA VAL A 160 26.26 3.98 -8.02
C VAL A 160 24.93 4.70 -7.72
N TYR A 161 24.76 5.23 -6.50
CA TYR A 161 23.51 5.89 -6.13
C TYR A 161 23.26 7.16 -6.93
N GLN A 162 24.29 7.97 -7.14
CA GLN A 162 24.15 9.17 -7.95
C GLN A 162 23.81 8.84 -9.41
N THR A 163 24.45 7.81 -9.98
CA THR A 163 24.18 7.38 -11.36
C THR A 163 22.73 6.96 -11.54
N LEU A 164 22.21 6.08 -10.67
CA LEU A 164 20.85 5.58 -10.79
C LEU A 164 19.80 6.67 -10.52
N LEU A 165 20.03 7.51 -9.51
CA LEU A 165 19.12 8.61 -9.17
C LEU A 165 19.01 9.61 -10.33
N VAL A 166 20.15 10.09 -10.84
CA VAL A 166 20.16 11.14 -11.89
C VAL A 166 19.64 10.58 -13.20
N PHE A 167 19.99 9.35 -13.56
CA PHE A 167 19.52 8.75 -14.80
C PHE A 167 17.99 8.58 -14.82
N THR A 168 17.38 8.19 -13.70
CA THR A 168 15.92 8.10 -13.56
C THR A 168 15.25 9.48 -13.70
N ILE A 169 15.80 10.51 -13.07
CA ILE A 169 15.30 11.88 -13.16
C ILE A 169 15.45 12.41 -14.59
N PHE A 170 16.61 12.19 -15.21
CA PHE A 170 16.91 12.60 -16.58
C PHE A 170 15.94 11.97 -17.58
N TYR A 171 15.74 10.64 -17.49
CA TYR A 171 14.80 9.92 -18.34
C TYR A 171 13.37 10.46 -18.20
N TYR A 172 12.92 10.72 -16.97
CA TYR A 172 11.59 11.28 -16.70
C TYR A 172 11.39 12.69 -17.26
N LYS A 173 12.46 13.50 -17.37
CA LYS A 173 12.38 14.86 -17.91
C LYS A 173 12.40 14.91 -19.43
N LEU A 174 12.87 13.85 -20.09
CA LEU A 174 12.94 13.79 -21.55
C LEU A 174 11.66 13.24 -22.19
N HIS A 175 10.81 12.58 -21.39
CA HIS A 175 9.55 11.94 -21.82
C HIS A 175 8.36 12.47 -21.02
#